data_a77e72a3a9aed363dd8d20f5d3269ac4
#
_entry.id   a77e72a3a9aed363dd8d20f5d3269ac4
#
_cell.length_a   1.000
_cell.length_b   1.000
_cell.length_c   1.000
_cell.angle_alpha   90.00
_cell.angle_beta   90.00
_cell.angle_gamma   90.00
#
_symmetry.space_group_name_H-M   'P 1'
#
loop_
_entity.id
_entity.type
_entity.pdbx_description
1 polymer ?
#
loop_
_entity_poly.entity_id
_entity_poly.type
_entity_poly.pdbx_seq_one_letter_code
_entity_poly.pdbx_strand_id
1 'polypeptide(L)'
;RDAAPSNDLEDGIHLDRDYEIAGLNAELDSPLVGNLVTAVTNTTTALQNSINTIAGNTRLSLEAAVLGPLSGILSTLGAGAANSTLALTVDFSGVNALLDDVISDPDGIVAIDLASGLITIDLAALFDSVDGLNNQAPNTQLLINDAVVNALTLAVQTALADWVQSVGAALTNAVTNLVTVDFDITVAIAAGQVDITLDGPLGGALVFDAGFSNCNLGIP
;
A
#
# COMPACT_ATOMS: atom_id res chain seq x y z
N ARG A 1 -56.22 -35.95 -23.17
CA ARG A 1 -56.94 -35.72 -21.90
C ARG A 1 -55.94 -35.13 -20.96
N ASP A 2 -55.91 -33.85 -20.96
CA ASP A 2 -55.18 -33.09 -19.95
C ASP A 2 -55.90 -33.30 -18.63
N ALA A 3 -55.25 -34.02 -17.72
CA ALA A 3 -55.65 -34.00 -16.34
C ALA A 3 -55.40 -32.57 -15.85
N ALA A 4 -56.46 -31.85 -15.49
CA ALA A 4 -56.32 -30.63 -14.75
C ALA A 4 -55.46 -30.91 -13.52
N PRO A 5 -54.55 -30.02 -13.13
CA PRO A 5 -53.84 -30.17 -11.89
C PRO A 5 -54.84 -30.33 -10.78
N SER A 6 -54.89 -31.50 -10.18
CA SER A 6 -55.67 -31.75 -8.97
C SER A 6 -55.26 -30.71 -7.96
N ASN A 7 -56.21 -30.27 -7.18
CA ASN A 7 -55.96 -29.35 -6.08
C ASN A 7 -55.27 -30.13 -4.99
N ASP A 8 -53.97 -30.31 -5.13
CA ASP A 8 -53.10 -31.20 -4.34
C ASP A 8 -53.10 -30.90 -2.84
N LEU A 9 -53.74 -29.82 -2.45
CA LEU A 9 -53.93 -29.45 -1.04
C LEU A 9 -54.98 -30.31 -0.34
N GLU A 10 -55.88 -30.98 -1.07
CA GLU A 10 -56.89 -31.86 -0.46
C GLU A 10 -56.41 -33.32 -0.33
N ASP A 11 -55.42 -33.73 -1.11
CA ASP A 11 -54.91 -35.11 -1.11
C ASP A 11 -53.68 -35.33 -0.21
N GLY A 12 -53.27 -34.35 0.59
CA GLY A 12 -52.15 -34.48 1.52
C GLY A 12 -50.78 -34.65 0.83
N ILE A 13 -50.66 -34.23 -0.44
CA ILE A 13 -49.41 -34.24 -1.15
C ILE A 13 -48.53 -33.15 -0.52
N HIS A 14 -47.52 -33.58 0.19
CA HIS A 14 -46.43 -32.72 0.62
C HIS A 14 -45.63 -32.26 -0.59
N LEU A 15 -45.73 -30.98 -0.94
CA LEU A 15 -44.82 -30.35 -1.86
C LEU A 15 -43.52 -30.13 -1.12
N ASP A 16 -42.58 -31.04 -1.29
CA ASP A 16 -41.19 -30.83 -0.88
C ASP A 16 -40.60 -29.76 -1.81
N ARG A 17 -40.40 -28.57 -1.30
CA ARG A 17 -39.74 -27.49 -2.01
C ARG A 17 -38.36 -27.37 -1.49
N ASP A 18 -37.42 -27.87 -2.26
CA ASP A 18 -36.00 -27.57 -2.07
C ASP A 18 -35.71 -26.24 -2.75
N TYR A 19 -35.17 -25.30 -2.01
CA TYR A 19 -34.60 -24.08 -2.57
C TYR A 19 -33.20 -23.87 -1.99
N GLU A 20 -32.32 -23.44 -2.86
CA GLU A 20 -30.93 -23.14 -2.53
C GLU A 20 -30.67 -21.66 -2.77
N ILE A 21 -30.14 -20.97 -1.76
CA ILE A 21 -29.69 -19.59 -1.86
C ILE A 21 -28.18 -19.66 -2.09
N ALA A 22 -27.78 -19.49 -3.36
CA ALA A 22 -26.37 -19.59 -3.77
C ALA A 22 -25.51 -18.39 -3.35
N GLY A 23 -26.14 -17.26 -3.02
CA GLY A 23 -25.45 -16.07 -2.51
C GLY A 23 -26.45 -14.97 -2.17
N LEU A 24 -26.21 -14.28 -1.08
CA LEU A 24 -26.94 -13.09 -0.66
C LEU A 24 -25.96 -12.12 -0.05
N ASN A 25 -25.71 -10.99 -0.73
CA ASN A 25 -24.75 -9.98 -0.28
C ASN A 25 -25.47 -8.72 0.17
N ALA A 26 -24.96 -8.09 1.22
CA ALA A 26 -25.27 -6.73 1.58
C ALA A 26 -24.07 -5.83 1.32
N GLU A 27 -24.31 -4.65 0.78
CA GLU A 27 -23.28 -3.66 0.49
C GLU A 27 -23.49 -2.43 1.37
N LEU A 28 -22.40 -1.94 1.95
CA LEU A 28 -22.36 -0.76 2.81
C LEU A 28 -21.26 0.19 2.35
N ASP A 29 -21.63 1.44 2.13
CA ASP A 29 -20.67 2.52 1.93
C ASP A 29 -20.11 2.97 3.28
N SER A 30 -18.80 2.92 3.45
CA SER A 30 -18.15 3.26 4.73
C SER A 30 -17.18 4.43 4.59
N PRO A 31 -17.56 5.62 5.07
CA PRO A 31 -16.63 6.75 5.14
C PRO A 31 -15.39 6.47 6.00
N LEU A 32 -15.49 5.50 6.91
CA LEU A 32 -14.37 5.11 7.77
C LEU A 32 -13.24 4.49 6.96
N VAL A 33 -13.55 3.67 5.96
CA VAL A 33 -12.56 3.06 5.05
C VAL A 33 -11.82 4.14 4.27
N GLY A 34 -12.54 5.10 3.67
CA GLY A 34 -11.93 6.23 2.97
C GLY A 34 -11.03 7.10 3.86
N ASN A 35 -11.42 7.30 5.12
CA ASN A 35 -10.59 8.01 6.10
C ASN A 35 -9.33 7.24 6.45
N LEU A 36 -9.37 5.90 6.52
CA LEU A 36 -8.24 5.05 6.81
C LEU A 36 -7.22 5.11 5.66
N VAL A 37 -7.66 4.97 4.41
CA VAL A 37 -6.83 5.14 3.21
C VAL A 37 -6.17 6.52 3.18
N THR A 38 -6.93 7.56 3.47
CA THR A 38 -6.42 8.94 3.57
C THR A 38 -5.35 9.07 4.65
N ALA A 39 -5.53 8.44 5.81
CA ALA A 39 -4.55 8.48 6.90
C ALA A 39 -3.23 7.82 6.51
N VAL A 40 -3.28 6.67 5.82
CA VAL A 40 -2.07 5.99 5.31
C VAL A 40 -1.37 6.83 4.25
N THR A 41 -2.11 7.41 3.29
CA THR A 41 -1.56 8.31 2.27
C THR A 41 -0.89 9.54 2.88
N ASN A 42 -1.51 10.14 3.89
CA ASN A 42 -0.91 11.26 4.61
C ASN A 42 0.37 10.86 5.35
N THR A 43 0.41 9.64 5.89
CA THR A 43 1.60 9.10 6.57
C THR A 43 2.75 8.90 5.60
N THR A 44 2.53 8.31 4.43
CA THR A 44 3.57 8.16 3.39
C THR A 44 4.10 9.51 2.93
N THR A 45 3.22 10.48 2.73
CA THR A 45 3.60 11.85 2.36
C THR A 45 4.43 12.52 3.46
N ALA A 46 4.04 12.39 4.73
CA ALA A 46 4.79 12.95 5.86
C ALA A 46 6.17 12.30 6.01
N LEU A 47 6.28 10.99 5.79
CA LEU A 47 7.55 10.26 5.79
C LEU A 47 8.47 10.77 4.66
N GLN A 48 7.97 10.90 3.43
CA GLN A 48 8.75 11.44 2.31
C GLN A 48 9.25 12.87 2.60
N ASN A 49 8.40 13.73 3.15
CA ASN A 49 8.77 15.10 3.52
C ASN A 49 9.85 15.13 4.63
N SER A 50 9.76 14.22 5.59
CA SER A 50 10.76 14.09 6.66
C SER A 50 12.11 13.65 6.09
N ILE A 51 12.12 12.70 5.16
CA ILE A 51 13.32 12.22 4.48
C ILE A 51 13.93 13.33 3.61
N ASN A 52 13.14 14.09 2.88
CA ASN A 52 13.61 15.25 2.11
C ASN A 52 14.25 16.32 3.02
N THR A 53 13.70 16.50 4.22
CA THR A 53 14.26 17.42 5.22
C THR A 53 15.62 16.92 5.72
N ILE A 54 15.75 15.62 5.97
CA ILE A 54 17.02 14.99 6.35
C ILE A 54 18.04 15.16 5.21
N ALA A 55 17.67 14.90 3.96
CA ALA A 55 18.54 15.11 2.80
C ALA A 55 19.03 16.57 2.74
N GLY A 56 18.15 17.54 2.86
CA GLY A 56 18.52 18.97 2.86
C GLY A 56 19.50 19.33 3.95
N ASN A 57 19.35 18.77 5.15
CA ASN A 57 20.20 19.06 6.30
C ASN A 57 21.57 18.37 6.22
N THR A 58 21.64 17.19 5.58
CA THR A 58 22.89 16.40 5.51
C THR A 58 23.72 16.66 4.27
N ARG A 59 23.14 17.26 3.23
CA ARG A 59 23.80 17.55 1.95
C ARG A 59 25.18 18.20 2.10
N LEU A 60 25.26 19.30 2.84
CA LEU A 60 26.52 20.04 3.01
C LEU A 60 27.58 19.25 3.77
N SER A 61 27.16 18.45 4.75
CA SER A 61 28.07 17.58 5.50
C SER A 61 28.63 16.47 4.62
N LEU A 62 27.81 15.90 3.74
CA LEU A 62 28.21 14.89 2.79
C LEU A 62 29.14 15.46 1.71
N GLU A 63 28.81 16.65 1.17
CA GLU A 63 29.67 17.39 0.25
C GLU A 63 31.07 17.60 0.85
N ALA A 64 31.15 18.09 2.07
CA ALA A 64 32.41 18.30 2.76
C ALA A 64 33.19 16.98 2.99
N ALA A 65 32.49 15.89 3.31
CA ALA A 65 33.08 14.58 3.51
C ALA A 65 33.68 14.00 2.22
N VAL A 66 33.05 14.25 1.08
CA VAL A 66 33.51 13.79 -0.25
C VAL A 66 34.61 14.70 -0.79
N LEU A 67 34.47 16.01 -0.72
CA LEU A 67 35.43 16.96 -1.28
C LEU A 67 36.67 17.13 -0.39
N GLY A 68 36.59 16.92 0.91
CA GLY A 68 37.70 17.08 1.83
C GLY A 68 38.94 16.27 1.43
N PRO A 69 38.83 14.95 1.25
CA PRO A 69 39.93 14.11 0.79
C PRO A 69 40.48 14.47 -0.61
N LEU A 70 39.61 15.01 -1.46
CA LEU A 70 39.93 15.38 -2.84
C LEU A 70 40.49 16.79 -2.97
N SER A 71 40.52 17.59 -1.91
CA SER A 71 40.83 19.02 -1.94
C SER A 71 42.22 19.32 -2.51
N GLY A 72 43.22 18.46 -2.22
CA GLY A 72 44.57 18.60 -2.78
C GLY A 72 44.60 18.45 -4.30
N ILE A 73 43.90 17.47 -4.84
CA ILE A 73 43.78 17.22 -6.27
C ILE A 73 42.99 18.34 -6.96
N LEU A 74 41.84 18.70 -6.41
CA LEU A 74 40.97 19.76 -6.94
C LEU A 74 41.70 21.11 -6.97
N SER A 75 42.50 21.43 -5.96
CA SER A 75 43.27 22.68 -5.95
C SER A 75 44.29 22.76 -7.08
N THR A 76 44.92 21.63 -7.45
CA THR A 76 45.87 21.59 -8.58
C THR A 76 45.16 21.77 -9.92
N LEU A 77 43.89 21.43 -10.00
CA LEU A 77 43.03 21.60 -11.18
C LEU A 77 42.37 22.99 -11.26
N GLY A 78 42.69 23.88 -10.29
CA GLY A 78 42.10 25.21 -10.23
C GLY A 78 40.63 25.20 -9.86
N ALA A 79 40.26 24.36 -8.90
CA ALA A 79 38.90 24.24 -8.44
C ALA A 79 38.30 25.57 -7.95
N GLY A 80 37.07 25.85 -8.40
CA GLY A 80 36.26 26.98 -8.00
C GLY A 80 35.10 26.55 -7.09
N ALA A 81 33.91 27.07 -7.40
CA ALA A 81 32.70 26.76 -6.65
C ALA A 81 32.26 25.31 -6.89
N ALA A 82 31.81 24.66 -5.82
CA ALA A 82 31.11 23.39 -5.86
C ALA A 82 29.60 23.60 -5.71
N ASN A 83 28.83 22.80 -6.43
CA ASN A 83 27.39 22.68 -6.24
C ASN A 83 27.08 21.22 -5.98
N SER A 84 26.19 20.95 -5.03
CA SER A 84 25.75 19.60 -4.75
C SER A 84 24.23 19.50 -4.65
N THR A 85 23.71 18.33 -5.02
CA THR A 85 22.33 17.95 -4.81
C THR A 85 22.30 16.61 -4.07
N LEU A 86 21.36 16.44 -3.15
CA LEU A 86 21.10 15.18 -2.48
C LEU A 86 19.61 14.93 -2.51
N ALA A 87 19.22 13.88 -3.20
CA ALA A 87 17.89 13.34 -3.18
C ALA A 87 17.86 12.01 -2.42
N LEU A 88 16.90 11.84 -1.54
CA LEU A 88 16.57 10.58 -0.89
C LEU A 88 15.16 10.19 -1.32
N THR A 89 15.04 9.13 -2.08
CA THR A 89 13.75 8.64 -2.58
C THR A 89 13.37 7.37 -1.87
N VAL A 90 12.11 7.28 -1.44
CA VAL A 90 11.55 6.08 -0.82
C VAL A 90 10.55 5.45 -1.76
N ASP A 91 10.66 4.15 -1.97
CA ASP A 91 9.68 3.40 -2.74
C ASP A 91 8.53 2.94 -1.83
N PHE A 92 7.38 3.59 -1.97
CA PHE A 92 6.13 3.24 -1.29
C PHE A 92 5.19 2.38 -2.16
N SER A 93 5.65 1.81 -3.27
CA SER A 93 4.80 1.00 -4.17
C SER A 93 4.11 -0.14 -3.44
N GLY A 94 4.81 -0.81 -2.50
CA GLY A 94 4.24 -1.86 -1.67
C GLY A 94 3.13 -1.38 -0.72
N VAL A 95 3.20 -0.14 -0.23
CA VAL A 95 2.13 0.46 0.57
C VAL A 95 0.95 0.83 -0.32
N ASN A 96 1.22 1.46 -1.47
CA ASN A 96 0.17 1.86 -2.42
C ASN A 96 -0.62 0.65 -2.93
N ALA A 97 0.05 -0.48 -3.21
CA ALA A 97 -0.62 -1.71 -3.61
C ALA A 97 -1.64 -2.18 -2.57
N LEU A 98 -1.34 -2.03 -1.27
CA LEU A 98 -2.27 -2.38 -0.18
C LEU A 98 -3.46 -1.41 -0.04
N LEU A 99 -3.37 -0.20 -0.62
CA LEU A 99 -4.48 0.76 -0.63
C LEU A 99 -5.49 0.50 -1.76
N ASP A 100 -5.08 -0.22 -2.78
CA ASP A 100 -5.91 -0.59 -3.93
C ASP A 100 -6.46 -2.03 -3.82
N ASP A 101 -6.19 -2.71 -2.69
CA ASP A 101 -6.54 -4.11 -2.49
C ASP A 101 -7.96 -4.27 -1.91
N VAL A 102 -8.52 -5.45 -2.10
CA VAL A 102 -9.74 -5.90 -1.43
C VAL A 102 -9.32 -6.80 -0.28
N ILE A 103 -9.56 -6.36 0.94
CA ILE A 103 -9.27 -7.15 2.14
C ILE A 103 -10.50 -7.92 2.57
N SER A 104 -10.31 -9.17 3.01
CA SER A 104 -11.38 -10.02 3.50
C SER A 104 -10.96 -10.71 4.80
N ASP A 105 -11.95 -11.09 5.59
CA ASP A 105 -11.72 -11.98 6.71
C ASP A 105 -11.47 -13.42 6.23
N PRO A 106 -10.84 -14.28 7.06
CA PRO A 106 -10.51 -15.66 6.68
C PRO A 106 -11.73 -16.52 6.34
N ASP A 107 -12.88 -16.22 6.89
CA ASP A 107 -14.12 -16.97 6.69
C ASP A 107 -14.93 -16.46 5.48
N GLY A 108 -14.50 -15.39 4.82
CA GLY A 108 -15.13 -14.81 3.65
C GLY A 108 -16.48 -14.13 3.93
N ILE A 109 -16.75 -13.77 5.19
CA ILE A 109 -17.98 -13.09 5.59
C ILE A 109 -17.97 -11.63 5.13
N VAL A 110 -16.79 -11.00 5.14
CA VAL A 110 -16.62 -9.57 4.84
C VAL A 110 -15.55 -9.40 3.79
N ALA A 111 -15.84 -8.59 2.78
CA ALA A 111 -14.86 -8.06 1.85
C ALA A 111 -14.92 -6.51 1.87
N ILE A 112 -13.78 -5.85 2.04
CA ILE A 112 -13.66 -4.40 2.10
C ILE A 112 -12.81 -3.95 0.92
N ASP A 113 -13.42 -3.27 -0.03
CA ASP A 113 -12.73 -2.62 -1.13
C ASP A 113 -12.22 -1.26 -0.65
N LEU A 114 -10.91 -1.16 -0.48
CA LEU A 114 -10.26 0.04 0.04
C LEU A 114 -10.30 1.20 -0.96
N ALA A 115 -10.28 0.89 -2.26
CA ALA A 115 -10.29 1.92 -3.30
C ALA A 115 -11.66 2.62 -3.39
N SER A 116 -12.75 1.87 -3.26
CA SER A 116 -14.12 2.43 -3.33
C SER A 116 -14.69 2.78 -1.96
N GLY A 117 -14.16 2.21 -0.87
CA GLY A 117 -14.74 2.31 0.47
C GLY A 117 -15.95 1.41 0.69
N LEU A 118 -16.21 0.48 -0.23
CA LEU A 118 -17.34 -0.44 -0.17
C LEU A 118 -17.04 -1.63 0.73
N ILE A 119 -17.95 -1.93 1.63
CA ILE A 119 -17.93 -3.16 2.44
C ILE A 119 -19.02 -4.08 1.89
N THR A 120 -18.64 -5.25 1.43
CA THR A 120 -19.55 -6.32 1.01
C THR A 120 -19.62 -7.37 2.10
N ILE A 121 -20.81 -7.75 2.50
CA ILE A 121 -21.08 -8.78 3.50
C ILE A 121 -21.75 -9.95 2.82
N ASP A 122 -21.14 -11.13 2.87
CA ASP A 122 -21.77 -12.37 2.44
C ASP A 122 -22.69 -12.86 3.56
N LEU A 123 -23.99 -12.61 3.40
CA LEU A 123 -24.99 -13.03 4.37
C LEU A 123 -25.16 -14.57 4.37
N ALA A 124 -24.87 -15.25 3.24
CA ALA A 124 -24.92 -16.70 3.22
C ALA A 124 -23.82 -17.28 4.10
N ALA A 125 -22.57 -16.80 3.98
CA ALA A 125 -21.45 -17.20 4.82
C ALA A 125 -21.69 -16.81 6.30
N LEU A 126 -22.21 -15.61 6.55
CA LEU A 126 -22.49 -15.12 7.90
C LEU A 126 -23.50 -15.99 8.65
N PHE A 127 -24.53 -16.48 7.98
CA PHE A 127 -25.58 -17.32 8.56
C PHE A 127 -25.27 -18.82 8.49
N ASP A 128 -24.35 -19.26 7.62
CA ASP A 128 -24.01 -20.68 7.46
C ASP A 128 -23.39 -21.28 8.72
N SER A 129 -22.76 -20.46 9.52
CA SER A 129 -22.15 -20.89 10.81
C SER A 129 -23.18 -21.33 11.87
N VAL A 130 -24.48 -21.07 11.68
CA VAL A 130 -25.52 -21.34 12.69
C VAL A 130 -26.56 -22.35 12.24
N ASP A 131 -27.07 -22.31 11.01
CA ASP A 131 -28.02 -23.28 10.41
C ASP A 131 -28.21 -23.01 8.90
N GLY A 132 -27.42 -22.11 8.32
CA GLY A 132 -27.46 -21.71 6.91
C GLY A 132 -28.73 -20.98 6.51
N LEU A 133 -28.69 -20.41 5.30
CA LEU A 133 -29.88 -19.84 4.66
C LEU A 133 -30.71 -20.92 3.95
N ASN A 134 -30.13 -22.10 3.74
CA ASN A 134 -30.74 -23.23 3.06
C ASN A 134 -31.46 -24.13 4.06
N ASN A 135 -32.47 -24.85 3.59
CA ASN A 135 -33.27 -25.79 4.38
C ASN A 135 -34.09 -25.15 5.54
N GLN A 136 -34.30 -23.85 5.49
CA GLN A 136 -35.16 -23.17 6.46
C GLN A 136 -36.65 -23.41 6.15
N ALA A 137 -37.49 -23.43 7.19
CA ALA A 137 -38.92 -23.55 7.01
C ALA A 137 -39.47 -22.36 6.19
N PRO A 138 -40.56 -22.54 5.41
CA PRO A 138 -41.18 -21.44 4.68
C PRO A 138 -41.51 -20.27 5.62
N ASN A 139 -41.17 -19.05 5.21
CA ASN A 139 -41.37 -17.81 5.98
C ASN A 139 -40.49 -17.68 7.25
N THR A 140 -39.37 -18.40 7.32
CA THR A 140 -38.38 -18.16 8.39
C THR A 140 -37.89 -16.72 8.30
N GLN A 141 -37.96 -15.99 9.39
CA GLN A 141 -37.42 -14.62 9.46
C GLN A 141 -35.92 -14.67 9.70
N LEU A 142 -35.18 -13.94 8.87
CA LEU A 142 -33.76 -13.68 9.10
C LEU A 142 -33.66 -12.76 10.33
N LEU A 143 -33.26 -13.31 11.46
CA LEU A 143 -33.11 -12.52 12.68
C LEU A 143 -31.66 -12.04 12.81
N ILE A 144 -31.46 -10.73 12.66
CA ILE A 144 -30.20 -10.09 13.05
C ILE A 144 -30.21 -9.99 14.57
N ASN A 145 -29.58 -10.94 15.23
CA ASN A 145 -29.41 -10.98 16.68
C ASN A 145 -27.98 -10.59 17.10
N ASP A 146 -27.74 -10.53 18.40
CA ASP A 146 -26.43 -10.17 18.94
C ASP A 146 -25.31 -11.10 18.46
N ALA A 147 -25.58 -12.39 18.20
CA ALA A 147 -24.59 -13.33 17.71
C ALA A 147 -24.14 -13.00 16.27
N VAL A 148 -25.10 -12.65 15.40
CA VAL A 148 -24.82 -12.21 14.01
C VAL A 148 -24.02 -10.90 14.02
N VAL A 149 -24.43 -9.93 14.83
CA VAL A 149 -23.73 -8.65 14.96
C VAL A 149 -22.31 -8.85 15.48
N ASN A 150 -22.11 -9.73 16.45
CA ASN A 150 -20.80 -10.04 17.00
C ASN A 150 -19.90 -10.74 15.96
N ALA A 151 -20.43 -11.70 15.20
CA ALA A 151 -19.70 -12.38 14.13
C ALA A 151 -19.22 -11.40 13.05
N LEU A 152 -20.13 -10.54 12.59
CA LEU A 152 -19.80 -9.48 11.63
C LEU A 152 -18.75 -8.50 12.17
N THR A 153 -18.90 -8.06 13.42
CA THR A 153 -17.95 -7.16 14.08
C THR A 153 -16.57 -7.80 14.15
N LEU A 154 -16.50 -9.08 14.51
CA LEU A 154 -15.24 -9.81 14.58
C LEU A 154 -14.59 -9.98 13.21
N ALA A 155 -15.37 -10.31 12.17
CA ALA A 155 -14.88 -10.43 10.80
C ALA A 155 -14.26 -9.12 10.31
N VAL A 156 -14.97 -7.98 10.48
CA VAL A 156 -14.45 -6.65 10.13
C VAL A 156 -13.18 -6.31 10.93
N GLN A 157 -13.16 -6.57 12.23
CA GLN A 157 -11.99 -6.30 13.07
C GLN A 157 -10.79 -7.13 12.64
N THR A 158 -10.98 -8.41 12.33
CA THR A 158 -9.90 -9.29 11.89
C THR A 158 -9.32 -8.83 10.55
N ALA A 159 -10.17 -8.58 9.56
CA ALA A 159 -9.75 -8.10 8.25
C ALA A 159 -8.95 -6.78 8.35
N LEU A 160 -9.44 -5.82 9.13
CA LEU A 160 -8.77 -4.54 9.33
C LEU A 160 -7.46 -4.67 10.12
N ALA A 161 -7.40 -5.55 11.14
CA ALA A 161 -6.19 -5.76 11.93
C ALA A 161 -5.06 -6.35 11.08
N ASP A 162 -5.34 -7.35 10.26
CA ASP A 162 -4.38 -7.98 9.37
C ASP A 162 -3.87 -7.00 8.31
N TRP A 163 -4.76 -6.18 7.76
CA TRP A 163 -4.38 -5.14 6.82
C TRP A 163 -3.49 -4.07 7.47
N VAL A 164 -3.84 -3.55 8.66
CA VAL A 164 -3.01 -2.57 9.39
C VAL A 164 -1.62 -3.13 9.67
N GLN A 165 -1.52 -4.41 10.02
CA GLN A 165 -0.23 -5.08 10.21
C GLN A 165 0.57 -5.12 8.90
N SER A 166 -0.08 -5.44 7.78
CA SER A 166 0.56 -5.47 6.45
C SER A 166 1.06 -4.09 6.03
N VAL A 167 0.25 -3.03 6.22
CA VAL A 167 0.66 -1.64 5.97
C VAL A 167 1.84 -1.25 6.85
N GLY A 168 1.82 -1.59 8.15
CA GLY A 168 2.93 -1.32 9.07
C GLY A 168 4.23 -2.00 8.63
N ALA A 169 4.15 -3.26 8.18
CA ALA A 169 5.29 -3.99 7.65
C ALA A 169 5.80 -3.36 6.33
N ALA A 170 4.91 -2.99 5.41
CA ALA A 170 5.27 -2.34 4.15
C ALA A 170 5.93 -0.97 4.38
N LEU A 171 5.40 -0.14 5.28
CA LEU A 171 6.00 1.14 5.67
C LEU A 171 7.38 0.95 6.28
N THR A 172 7.54 -0.02 7.19
CA THR A 172 8.82 -0.33 7.80
C THR A 172 9.83 -0.77 6.75
N ASN A 173 9.42 -1.65 5.83
CA ASN A 173 10.29 -2.10 4.74
C ASN A 173 10.68 -0.94 3.81
N ALA A 174 9.75 -0.07 3.44
CA ALA A 174 10.01 1.09 2.60
C ALA A 174 11.10 1.99 3.21
N VAL A 175 10.96 2.34 4.49
CA VAL A 175 11.90 3.25 5.17
C VAL A 175 13.26 2.59 5.46
N THR A 176 13.31 1.28 5.69
CA THR A 176 14.56 0.59 6.06
C THR A 176 15.34 0.05 4.87
N ASN A 177 14.66 -0.39 3.82
CA ASN A 177 15.29 -1.16 2.74
C ASN A 177 15.14 -0.53 1.35
N LEU A 178 14.14 0.35 1.16
CA LEU A 178 13.80 0.89 -0.16
C LEU A 178 14.10 2.39 -0.30
N VAL A 179 14.99 2.91 0.56
CA VAL A 179 15.48 4.28 0.42
C VAL A 179 16.68 4.27 -0.52
N THR A 180 16.59 5.04 -1.61
CA THR A 180 17.70 5.26 -2.54
C THR A 180 18.33 6.63 -2.33
N VAL A 181 19.65 6.67 -2.43
CA VAL A 181 20.46 7.88 -2.40
C VAL A 181 20.83 8.25 -3.82
N ASP A 182 20.67 9.50 -4.15
CA ASP A 182 21.14 10.13 -5.39
C ASP A 182 21.84 11.43 -4.98
N PHE A 183 23.19 11.40 -4.98
CA PHE A 183 24.00 12.52 -4.54
C PHE A 183 24.97 12.93 -5.63
N ASP A 184 24.80 14.14 -6.13
CA ASP A 184 25.62 14.72 -7.16
C ASP A 184 26.43 15.89 -6.64
N ILE A 185 27.70 15.97 -7.03
CA ILE A 185 28.56 17.12 -6.80
C ILE A 185 29.17 17.53 -8.15
N THR A 186 29.01 18.79 -8.50
CA THR A 186 29.69 19.41 -9.63
C THR A 186 30.68 20.44 -9.11
N VAL A 187 31.96 20.29 -9.44
CA VAL A 187 33.04 21.23 -9.09
C VAL A 187 33.56 21.89 -10.35
N ALA A 188 33.44 23.20 -10.44
CA ALA A 188 34.07 23.94 -11.52
C ALA A 188 35.59 23.90 -11.38
N ILE A 189 36.28 23.64 -12.49
CA ILE A 189 37.75 23.68 -12.58
C ILE A 189 38.19 24.58 -13.74
N ALA A 190 39.49 24.88 -13.80
CA ALA A 190 40.01 25.80 -14.85
C ALA A 190 39.73 25.30 -16.27
N ALA A 191 39.71 24.01 -16.51
CA ALA A 191 39.56 23.39 -17.82
C ALA A 191 38.18 22.75 -18.07
N GLY A 192 37.18 22.97 -17.19
CA GLY A 192 35.86 22.36 -17.33
C GLY A 192 35.18 22.15 -15.97
N GLN A 193 34.67 20.94 -15.72
CA GLN A 193 34.11 20.57 -14.42
C GLN A 193 34.42 19.11 -14.06
N VAL A 194 34.41 18.84 -12.78
CA VAL A 194 34.44 17.48 -12.21
C VAL A 194 33.04 17.18 -11.70
N ASP A 195 32.48 16.08 -12.18
CA ASP A 195 31.21 15.57 -11.71
C ASP A 195 31.49 14.33 -10.86
N ILE A 196 30.89 14.28 -9.67
CA ILE A 196 31.01 13.20 -8.71
C ILE A 196 29.62 12.76 -8.35
N THR A 197 29.31 11.48 -8.50
CA THR A 197 28.02 10.91 -8.14
C THR A 197 28.21 9.81 -7.07
N LEU A 198 27.22 9.69 -6.20
CA LEU A 198 27.12 8.63 -5.21
C LEU A 198 25.69 8.13 -5.17
N ASP A 199 25.45 7.00 -5.82
CA ASP A 199 24.13 6.46 -6.06
C ASP A 199 23.95 5.07 -5.46
N GLY A 200 22.73 4.75 -5.05
CA GLY A 200 22.38 3.41 -4.64
C GLY A 200 21.45 3.33 -3.44
N PRO A 201 21.10 2.13 -3.00
CA PRO A 201 20.25 1.93 -1.84
C PRO A 201 20.98 2.31 -0.55
N LEU A 202 20.31 3.05 0.35
CA LEU A 202 20.88 3.51 1.61
C LEU A 202 21.35 2.34 2.51
N GLY A 203 20.67 1.19 2.46
CA GLY A 203 21.03 -0.02 3.20
C GLY A 203 21.96 -0.96 2.45
N GLY A 204 22.48 -0.57 1.28
CA GLY A 204 23.32 -1.40 0.41
C GLY A 204 24.65 -0.76 0.05
N ALA A 205 25.25 -1.26 -1.04
CA ALA A 205 26.45 -0.68 -1.58
C ALA A 205 26.12 0.56 -2.41
N LEU A 206 26.67 1.71 -2.03
CA LEU A 206 26.61 2.91 -2.84
C LEU A 206 27.67 2.83 -3.95
N VAL A 207 27.29 3.25 -5.15
CA VAL A 207 28.19 3.36 -6.31
C VAL A 207 28.75 4.76 -6.33
N PHE A 208 30.07 4.85 -6.27
CA PHE A 208 30.80 6.11 -6.45
C PHE A 208 31.30 6.19 -7.89
N ASP A 209 30.98 7.26 -8.58
CA ASP A 209 31.56 7.59 -9.89
C ASP A 209 32.11 9.01 -9.87
N ALA A 210 33.17 9.24 -10.64
CA ALA A 210 33.76 10.56 -10.81
C ALA A 210 34.28 10.73 -12.24
N GLY A 211 33.86 11.79 -12.87
CA GLY A 211 34.19 12.07 -14.27
C GLY A 211 34.52 13.54 -14.52
N PHE A 212 35.08 13.80 -15.68
CA PHE A 212 35.29 15.16 -16.18
C PHE A 212 34.29 15.45 -17.28
N SER A 213 33.60 16.58 -17.20
CA SER A 213 32.70 17.04 -18.22
C SER A 213 32.99 18.48 -18.65
N ASN A 214 32.44 18.88 -19.78
CA ASN A 214 32.64 20.22 -20.35
C ASN A 214 34.12 20.64 -20.49
N CYS A 215 35.04 19.66 -20.65
CA CYS A 215 36.48 19.93 -20.70
C CYS A 215 36.86 20.62 -21.98
N ASN A 216 37.46 21.81 -21.86
CA ASN A 216 38.11 22.50 -22.95
C ASN A 216 39.64 22.53 -22.64
N LEU A 217 40.35 21.56 -23.15
CA LEU A 217 41.81 21.44 -22.92
C LEU A 217 42.61 22.47 -23.72
N GLY A 218 41.96 23.40 -24.45
CA GLY A 218 42.68 24.44 -25.16
C GLY A 218 43.58 23.89 -26.27
N ILE A 219 43.36 22.66 -26.73
CA ILE A 219 44.14 22.07 -27.83
C ILE A 219 43.52 22.60 -29.12
N PRO A 220 44.28 23.36 -29.92
CA PRO A 220 43.78 23.94 -31.17
C PRO A 220 43.46 22.89 -32.24
#